data_bfae3c7720708f70a414e20739822ac6
#
_entry.id   bfae3c7720708f70a414e20739822ac6
#
_cell.length_a   1.000
_cell.length_b   1.000
_cell.length_c   1.000
_cell.angle_alpha   90.00
_cell.angle_beta   90.00
_cell.angle_gamma   90.00
#
_symmetry.space_group_name_H-M   'P 1'
#
loop_
_entity.id
_entity.type
_entity.pdbx_description
1 polymer ?
#
loop_
_entity_poly.entity_id
_entity_poly.type
_entity_poly.pdbx_seq_one_letter_code
_entity_poly.pdbx_strand_id
1 'polypeptide(L)'
;MTSDKELDNALRPLKFDDFAGQGKIVDNLRVFVQAARQRGESLDHTLLHGPPGLGKTTLSNIIANELGVGFKITSGPVLDKPGDLAGILTSLEPKDVLFIDEIHRLSPVVEEYLYSAMEDYRIDIMIDKGPSARSIQIDLNPFTLIGATTRSGLLTAPLRARFGINMHLEYYDAKTLQKIILRSAGILGIPCDVDAAAEIAGRSRGTPRIANALLRRVRDFAQVKGSGRITVTIANIALEALNIDKYGLDEIDNRILTTIIDKFKGGPVGIGTIATALSEDAGTIEDVYEPFLIQEGFLKRTPRGREVTDLAYKHLGRSRYASMSGDLFE
;
A
#
# COMPACT_ATOMS: atom_id res chain seq x y z
N MET A 1 -27.38 7.82 1.23
CA MET A 1 -26.30 7.18 0.43
C MET A 1 -25.03 7.22 1.25
N THR A 2 -24.56 6.09 1.71
CA THR A 2 -23.29 5.96 2.44
C THR A 2 -22.17 6.29 1.47
N SER A 3 -21.25 7.18 1.84
CA SER A 3 -20.12 7.55 0.95
C SER A 3 -19.19 6.34 0.75
N ASP A 4 -18.46 6.29 -0.38
CA ASP A 4 -17.47 5.22 -0.63
C ASP A 4 -16.44 5.11 0.50
N LYS A 5 -16.13 6.23 1.18
CA LYS A 5 -15.24 6.26 2.35
C LYS A 5 -15.83 5.54 3.58
N GLU A 6 -17.14 5.70 3.81
CA GLU A 6 -17.82 5.01 4.92
C GLU A 6 -17.88 3.51 4.67
N LEU A 7 -18.14 3.09 3.43
CA LEU A 7 -18.09 1.70 3.03
C LEU A 7 -16.69 1.10 3.19
N ASP A 8 -15.65 1.81 2.75
CA ASP A 8 -14.27 1.36 2.93
C ASP A 8 -13.89 1.21 4.40
N ASN A 9 -14.36 2.11 5.27
CA ASN A 9 -14.12 2.01 6.70
C ASN A 9 -14.88 0.82 7.33
N ALA A 10 -16.12 0.55 6.90
CA ALA A 10 -16.90 -0.59 7.37
C ALA A 10 -16.27 -1.94 7.00
N LEU A 11 -15.56 -2.01 5.88
CA LEU A 11 -14.88 -3.22 5.42
C LEU A 11 -13.57 -3.49 6.16
N ARG A 12 -12.99 -2.50 6.84
CA ARG A 12 -11.70 -2.66 7.55
C ARG A 12 -11.88 -3.51 8.80
N PRO A 13 -11.05 -4.54 9.00
CA PRO A 13 -11.02 -5.28 10.25
C PRO A 13 -10.53 -4.40 11.40
N LEU A 14 -11.08 -4.63 12.60
CA LEU A 14 -10.75 -3.89 13.82
C LEU A 14 -9.93 -4.71 14.82
N LYS A 15 -9.80 -6.01 14.61
CA LYS A 15 -9.07 -6.96 15.47
C LYS A 15 -8.14 -7.82 14.63
N PHE A 16 -7.11 -8.37 15.26
CA PHE A 16 -6.23 -9.33 14.61
C PHE A 16 -6.97 -10.56 14.09
N ASP A 17 -8.00 -11.03 14.78
CA ASP A 17 -8.78 -12.22 14.37
C ASP A 17 -9.52 -12.02 13.05
N ASP A 18 -9.88 -10.79 12.73
CA ASP A 18 -10.58 -10.43 11.51
C ASP A 18 -9.62 -10.09 10.36
N PHE A 19 -8.32 -9.98 10.65
CA PHE A 19 -7.31 -9.61 9.66
C PHE A 19 -6.79 -10.85 8.94
N ALA A 20 -7.23 -11.04 7.71
CA ALA A 20 -6.80 -12.16 6.88
C ALA A 20 -5.43 -11.89 6.24
N GLY A 21 -4.61 -12.94 6.17
CA GLY A 21 -3.27 -12.87 5.57
C GLY A 21 -2.19 -12.33 6.50
N GLN A 22 -0.96 -12.21 5.99
CA GLN A 22 0.22 -11.75 6.76
C GLN A 22 0.45 -12.55 8.07
N GLY A 23 0.12 -13.85 8.09
CA GLY A 23 0.01 -14.65 9.31
C GLY A 23 1.19 -14.50 10.27
N LYS A 24 2.42 -14.68 9.75
CA LYS A 24 3.64 -14.54 10.57
C LYS A 24 3.79 -13.14 11.20
N ILE A 25 3.42 -12.09 10.47
CA ILE A 25 3.47 -10.70 10.96
C ILE A 25 2.43 -10.51 12.06
N VAL A 26 1.21 -10.95 11.82
CA VAL A 26 0.09 -10.85 12.77
C VAL A 26 0.40 -11.62 14.06
N ASP A 27 0.94 -12.84 13.95
CA ASP A 27 1.30 -13.65 15.11
C ASP A 27 2.37 -12.97 15.97
N ASN A 28 3.41 -12.42 15.36
CA ASN A 28 4.44 -11.66 16.06
C ASN A 28 3.87 -10.40 16.72
N LEU A 29 3.05 -9.63 16.00
CA LEU A 29 2.43 -8.42 16.54
C LEU A 29 1.50 -8.73 17.72
N ARG A 30 0.75 -9.84 17.69
CA ARG A 30 -0.04 -10.30 18.85
C ARG A 30 0.82 -10.47 20.09
N VAL A 31 1.98 -11.14 19.95
CA VAL A 31 2.91 -11.36 21.07
C VAL A 31 3.43 -10.02 21.60
N PHE A 32 3.88 -9.12 20.72
CA PHE A 32 4.43 -7.82 21.11
C PHE A 32 3.40 -6.94 21.80
N VAL A 33 2.18 -6.85 21.25
CA VAL A 33 1.07 -6.09 21.81
C VAL A 33 0.68 -6.66 23.17
N GLN A 34 0.56 -7.99 23.31
CA GLN A 34 0.23 -8.61 24.57
C GLN A 34 1.31 -8.37 25.63
N ALA A 35 2.58 -8.45 25.26
CA ALA A 35 3.69 -8.19 26.16
C ALA A 35 3.72 -6.73 26.63
N ALA A 36 3.54 -5.75 25.74
CA ALA A 36 3.46 -4.33 26.08
C ALA A 36 2.30 -4.06 27.05
N ARG A 37 1.12 -4.64 26.80
CA ARG A 37 -0.03 -4.55 27.72
C ARG A 37 0.25 -5.11 29.10
N GLN A 38 0.89 -6.29 29.19
CA GLN A 38 1.22 -6.93 30.48
C GLN A 38 2.21 -6.11 31.30
N ARG A 39 3.18 -5.47 30.65
CA ARG A 39 4.15 -4.57 31.30
C ARG A 39 3.57 -3.18 31.61
N GLY A 40 2.44 -2.83 30.99
CA GLY A 40 1.86 -1.50 31.11
C GLY A 40 2.68 -0.42 30.40
N GLU A 41 3.43 -0.77 29.36
CA GLU A 41 4.32 0.11 28.58
C GLU A 41 3.73 0.42 27.21
N SER A 42 4.30 1.46 26.55
CA SER A 42 4.07 1.70 25.12
C SER A 42 4.66 0.54 24.31
N LEU A 43 4.07 0.22 23.17
CA LEU A 43 4.69 -0.70 22.21
C LEU A 43 5.93 -0.03 21.62
N ASP A 44 6.95 -0.81 21.30
CA ASP A 44 8.10 -0.31 20.54
C ASP A 44 7.68 0.32 19.22
N HIS A 45 8.39 1.39 18.82
CA HIS A 45 8.15 2.03 17.54
C HIS A 45 8.24 1.02 16.41
N THR A 46 7.23 1.02 15.53
CA THR A 46 7.01 -0.02 14.52
C THR A 46 7.05 0.56 13.12
N LEU A 47 7.82 -0.06 12.23
CA LEU A 47 7.85 0.25 10.80
C LEU A 47 7.10 -0.82 10.00
N LEU A 48 6.06 -0.40 9.26
CA LEU A 48 5.35 -1.24 8.32
C LEU A 48 5.72 -0.82 6.89
N HIS A 49 6.33 -1.70 6.13
CA HIS A 49 6.72 -1.38 4.76
C HIS A 49 6.29 -2.45 3.76
N GLY A 50 6.16 -2.05 2.51
CA GLY A 50 5.72 -2.92 1.41
C GLY A 50 4.81 -2.19 0.44
N PRO A 51 4.39 -2.85 -0.65
CA PRO A 51 3.54 -2.27 -1.68
C PRO A 51 2.28 -1.57 -1.16
N PRO A 52 1.68 -0.65 -1.93
CA PRO A 52 0.44 0.02 -1.53
C PRO A 52 -0.73 -0.96 -1.48
N GLY A 53 -1.74 -0.66 -0.66
CA GLY A 53 -3.00 -1.42 -0.62
C GLY A 53 -2.98 -2.73 0.19
N LEU A 54 -1.88 -3.06 0.89
CA LEU A 54 -1.72 -4.30 1.67
C LEU A 54 -2.26 -4.24 3.10
N GLY A 55 -2.78 -3.09 3.55
CA GLY A 55 -3.41 -2.96 4.86
C GLY A 55 -2.52 -2.38 5.96
N LYS A 56 -1.42 -1.66 5.63
CA LYS A 56 -0.54 -1.01 6.64
C LYS A 56 -1.32 -0.14 7.63
N THR A 57 -2.14 0.76 7.14
CA THR A 57 -3.00 1.64 7.97
C THR A 57 -4.02 0.84 8.79
N THR A 58 -4.60 -0.20 8.21
CA THR A 58 -5.55 -1.09 8.89
C THR A 58 -4.88 -1.82 10.05
N LEU A 59 -3.70 -2.38 9.80
CA LEU A 59 -2.93 -3.10 10.82
C LEU A 59 -2.51 -2.17 11.96
N SER A 60 -2.13 -0.91 11.65
CA SER A 60 -1.80 0.10 12.66
C SER A 60 -3.00 0.44 13.55
N ASN A 61 -4.19 0.55 12.97
CA ASN A 61 -5.42 0.78 13.73
C ASN A 61 -5.77 -0.44 14.62
N ILE A 62 -5.59 -1.66 14.11
CA ILE A 62 -5.77 -2.88 14.89
C ILE A 62 -4.83 -2.90 16.10
N ILE A 63 -3.54 -2.55 15.91
CA ILE A 63 -2.56 -2.46 17.00
C ILE A 63 -3.05 -1.51 18.10
N ALA A 64 -3.52 -0.31 17.75
CA ALA A 64 -4.05 0.65 18.70
C ALA A 64 -5.29 0.12 19.43
N ASN A 65 -6.23 -0.49 18.72
CA ASN A 65 -7.42 -1.11 19.28
C ASN A 65 -7.07 -2.24 20.27
N GLU A 66 -6.15 -3.11 19.90
CA GLU A 66 -5.70 -4.23 20.75
C GLU A 66 -4.89 -3.74 21.96
N LEU A 67 -4.17 -2.64 21.86
CA LEU A 67 -3.55 -1.97 22.99
C LEU A 67 -4.57 -1.27 23.90
N GLY A 68 -5.74 -0.90 23.37
CA GLY A 68 -6.78 -0.15 24.08
C GLY A 68 -6.43 1.32 24.28
N VAL A 69 -5.75 1.94 23.31
CA VAL A 69 -5.25 3.31 23.35
C VAL A 69 -5.76 4.14 22.17
N GLY A 70 -5.56 5.47 22.21
CA GLY A 70 -5.92 6.37 21.13
C GLY A 70 -5.09 6.12 19.84
N PHE A 71 -5.70 6.46 18.71
CA PHE A 71 -5.08 6.32 17.39
C PHE A 71 -5.14 7.64 16.62
N LYS A 72 -3.99 8.27 16.39
CA LYS A 72 -3.87 9.49 15.58
C LYS A 72 -3.18 9.18 14.26
N ILE A 73 -3.71 9.75 13.19
CA ILE A 73 -3.25 9.51 11.82
C ILE A 73 -2.76 10.82 11.21
N THR A 74 -1.59 10.77 10.61
CA THR A 74 -1.05 11.82 9.76
C THR A 74 -0.24 11.20 8.61
N SER A 75 0.40 12.02 7.80
CA SER A 75 1.27 11.55 6.72
C SER A 75 2.51 12.44 6.57
N GLY A 76 3.59 11.90 6.02
CA GLY A 76 4.82 12.64 5.79
C GLY A 76 4.60 13.96 5.06
N PRO A 77 3.86 14.01 3.93
CA PRO A 77 3.59 15.25 3.21
C PRO A 77 2.81 16.33 3.96
N VAL A 78 2.04 15.96 4.99
CA VAL A 78 1.26 16.90 5.82
C VAL A 78 2.12 17.55 6.89
N LEU A 79 3.18 16.87 7.32
CA LEU A 79 4.12 17.35 8.32
C LEU A 79 5.22 18.19 7.65
N ASP A 80 4.89 19.40 7.25
CA ASP A 80 5.81 20.28 6.52
C ASP A 80 6.80 21.00 7.44
N LYS A 81 6.38 21.33 8.67
CA LYS A 81 7.15 22.10 9.64
C LYS A 81 7.25 21.39 10.99
N PRO A 82 8.33 21.62 11.76
CA PRO A 82 8.46 21.10 13.12
C PRO A 82 7.26 21.39 14.02
N GLY A 83 6.63 22.54 13.87
CA GLY A 83 5.43 22.92 14.63
C GLY A 83 4.23 22.02 14.37
N ASP A 84 4.07 21.49 13.15
CA ASP A 84 2.99 20.56 12.80
C ASP A 84 3.18 19.25 13.57
N LEU A 85 4.42 18.72 13.59
CA LEU A 85 4.78 17.53 14.35
C LEU A 85 4.60 17.76 15.86
N ALA A 86 5.08 18.88 16.38
CA ALA A 86 4.96 19.25 17.79
C ALA A 86 3.50 19.32 18.24
N GLY A 87 2.62 19.92 17.44
CA GLY A 87 1.20 20.02 17.73
C GLY A 87 0.52 18.66 17.86
N ILE A 88 0.92 17.70 17.02
CA ILE A 88 0.40 16.32 17.10
C ILE A 88 0.97 15.62 18.33
N LEU A 89 2.29 15.66 18.54
CA LEU A 89 2.96 14.93 19.62
C LEU A 89 2.50 15.40 21.01
N THR A 90 2.34 16.71 21.22
CA THR A 90 1.87 17.27 22.49
C THR A 90 0.39 16.96 22.78
N SER A 91 -0.37 16.55 21.77
CA SER A 91 -1.78 16.18 21.91
C SER A 91 -2.00 14.69 22.15
N LEU A 92 -0.93 13.88 22.23
CA LEU A 92 -1.02 12.45 22.50
C LEU A 92 -1.22 12.20 24.00
N GLU A 93 -2.14 11.30 24.30
CA GLU A 93 -2.29 10.73 25.64
C GLU A 93 -1.23 9.64 25.88
N PRO A 94 -0.96 9.25 27.16
CA PRO A 94 0.01 8.21 27.44
C PRO A 94 -0.30 6.91 26.70
N LYS A 95 0.70 6.38 25.97
CA LYS A 95 0.68 5.15 25.19
C LYS A 95 -0.11 5.20 23.87
N ASP A 96 -0.65 6.36 23.50
CA ASP A 96 -1.31 6.53 22.21
C ASP A 96 -0.44 6.10 21.05
N VAL A 97 -1.09 5.69 19.98
CA VAL A 97 -0.44 5.34 18.71
C VAL A 97 -0.53 6.53 17.76
N LEU A 98 0.61 7.01 17.32
CA LEU A 98 0.74 7.94 16.20
C LEU A 98 1.11 7.17 14.94
N PHE A 99 0.26 7.22 13.93
CA PHE A 99 0.52 6.63 12.62
C PHE A 99 0.93 7.71 11.62
N ILE A 100 2.11 7.55 10.99
CA ILE A 100 2.59 8.42 9.92
C ILE A 100 2.67 7.61 8.63
N ASP A 101 1.74 7.88 7.70
CA ASP A 101 1.78 7.29 6.35
C ASP A 101 2.83 8.00 5.48
N GLU A 102 3.41 7.28 4.52
CA GLU A 102 4.46 7.80 3.63
C GLU A 102 5.60 8.50 4.41
N ILE A 103 6.04 7.88 5.52
CA ILE A 103 7.02 8.47 6.45
C ILE A 103 8.34 8.85 5.76
N HIS A 104 8.71 8.19 4.64
CA HIS A 104 9.88 8.52 3.83
C HIS A 104 9.81 9.91 3.17
N ARG A 105 8.65 10.56 3.20
CA ARG A 105 8.43 11.91 2.65
C ARG A 105 8.53 13.02 3.69
N LEU A 106 8.93 12.72 4.91
CA LEU A 106 9.25 13.74 5.90
C LEU A 106 10.43 14.60 5.42
N SER A 107 10.36 15.90 5.67
CA SER A 107 11.51 16.77 5.46
C SER A 107 12.63 16.45 6.46
N PRO A 108 13.92 16.62 6.10
CA PRO A 108 15.03 16.34 7.02
C PRO A 108 14.90 17.07 8.36
N VAL A 109 14.38 18.30 8.34
CA VAL A 109 14.19 19.10 9.55
C VAL A 109 13.15 18.46 10.47
N VAL A 110 12.01 18.05 9.95
CA VAL A 110 10.95 17.37 10.73
C VAL A 110 11.43 16.01 11.24
N GLU A 111 12.22 15.31 10.43
CA GLU A 111 12.80 14.02 10.81
C GLU A 111 13.74 14.13 12.02
N GLU A 112 14.56 15.19 12.11
CA GLU A 112 15.44 15.44 13.27
C GLU A 112 14.65 15.65 14.57
N TYR A 113 13.53 16.38 14.52
CA TYR A 113 12.64 16.53 15.68
C TYR A 113 12.00 15.20 16.09
N LEU A 114 11.69 14.35 15.12
CA LEU A 114 11.12 13.05 15.39
C LEU A 114 12.11 12.11 16.10
N TYR A 115 13.42 12.25 15.86
CA TYR A 115 14.43 11.42 16.54
C TYR A 115 14.38 11.60 18.07
N SER A 116 14.42 12.85 18.55
CA SER A 116 14.36 13.16 19.99
C SER A 116 13.01 12.72 20.60
N ALA A 117 11.93 12.90 19.85
CA ALA A 117 10.61 12.45 20.28
C ALA A 117 10.53 10.93 20.45
N MET A 118 11.18 10.16 19.57
CA MET A 118 11.19 8.69 19.63
C MET A 118 12.11 8.13 20.72
N GLU A 119 13.26 8.75 20.94
CA GLU A 119 14.27 8.24 21.89
C GLU A 119 14.00 8.69 23.32
N ASP A 120 13.74 9.99 23.50
CA ASP A 120 13.72 10.64 24.81
C ASP A 120 12.34 11.10 25.24
N TYR A 121 11.32 10.95 24.38
CA TYR A 121 9.98 11.53 24.59
C TYR A 121 10.04 13.03 24.88
N ARG A 122 10.84 13.76 24.10
CA ARG A 122 11.03 15.20 24.19
C ARG A 122 11.12 15.84 22.84
N ILE A 123 10.80 17.13 22.79
CA ILE A 123 10.93 17.92 21.60
C ILE A 123 11.46 19.31 21.98
N ASP A 124 12.49 19.77 21.26
CA ASP A 124 13.08 21.11 21.47
C ASP A 124 12.57 22.03 20.37
N ILE A 125 11.75 23.02 20.73
CA ILE A 125 11.18 23.96 19.77
C ILE A 125 11.95 25.28 19.83
N MET A 126 12.49 25.72 18.70
CA MET A 126 13.11 27.01 18.54
C MET A 126 12.02 28.10 18.44
N ILE A 127 12.02 29.06 19.38
CA ILE A 127 11.02 30.16 19.43
C ILE A 127 11.44 31.32 18.54
N ASP A 128 12.76 31.61 18.47
CA ASP A 128 13.30 32.75 17.74
C ASP A 128 14.40 32.33 16.76
N LYS A 129 14.65 33.17 15.76
CA LYS A 129 15.76 33.01 14.81
C LYS A 129 16.82 34.08 15.12
N GLY A 130 18.09 33.69 15.10
CA GLY A 130 19.24 34.59 15.23
C GLY A 130 20.05 34.41 16.52
N PRO A 131 20.96 35.33 16.85
CA PRO A 131 21.88 35.18 17.99
C PRO A 131 21.20 35.09 19.36
N SER A 132 19.92 35.48 19.46
CA SER A 132 19.11 35.40 20.68
C SER A 132 18.11 34.26 20.66
N ALA A 133 18.28 33.30 19.76
CA ALA A 133 17.39 32.16 19.65
C ALA A 133 17.28 31.39 20.97
N ARG A 134 16.06 31.15 21.41
CA ARG A 134 15.75 30.35 22.59
C ARG A 134 15.06 29.08 22.17
N SER A 135 15.44 27.97 22.77
CA SER A 135 14.71 26.71 22.66
C SER A 135 13.86 26.48 23.90
N ILE A 136 12.65 25.97 23.70
CA ILE A 136 11.85 25.40 24.78
C ILE A 136 11.84 23.90 24.58
N GLN A 137 12.22 23.17 25.61
CA GLN A 137 12.09 21.72 25.70
C GLN A 137 10.70 21.41 26.25
N ILE A 138 9.99 20.53 25.52
CA ILE A 138 8.67 20.03 25.89
C ILE A 138 8.79 18.53 26.11
N ASP A 139 8.41 18.05 27.29
CA ASP A 139 8.29 16.62 27.59
C ASP A 139 7.00 16.10 26.97
N LEU A 140 7.07 14.92 26.39
CA LEU A 140 5.98 14.21 25.73
C LEU A 140 5.54 13.01 26.55
N ASN A 141 4.27 12.66 26.45
CA ASN A 141 3.83 11.36 26.96
C ASN A 141 4.49 10.23 26.16
N PRO A 142 4.88 9.12 26.81
CA PRO A 142 5.31 7.92 26.09
C PRO A 142 4.25 7.49 25.08
N PHE A 143 4.64 7.28 23.84
CA PHE A 143 3.76 6.93 22.73
C PHE A 143 4.40 5.88 21.84
N THR A 144 3.61 5.25 21.00
CA THR A 144 4.08 4.36 19.94
C THR A 144 3.99 5.06 18.59
N LEU A 145 5.13 5.19 17.90
CA LEU A 145 5.12 5.59 16.50
C LEU A 145 4.98 4.36 15.62
N ILE A 146 4.00 4.39 14.71
CA ILE A 146 3.92 3.43 13.61
C ILE A 146 4.16 4.18 12.30
N GLY A 147 5.32 3.98 11.70
CA GLY A 147 5.64 4.50 10.38
C GLY A 147 5.22 3.55 9.27
N ALA A 148 4.63 4.06 8.21
CA ALA A 148 4.33 3.29 7.02
C ALA A 148 5.04 3.86 5.79
N THR A 149 5.54 2.98 4.92
CA THR A 149 6.19 3.38 3.68
C THR A 149 6.04 2.34 2.58
N THR A 150 5.93 2.80 1.35
CA THR A 150 6.05 1.96 0.15
C THR A 150 7.50 1.85 -0.32
N ARG A 151 8.36 2.78 0.12
CA ARG A 151 9.75 2.93 -0.33
C ARG A 151 10.72 2.89 0.86
N SER A 152 10.88 1.73 1.49
CA SER A 152 11.76 1.60 2.67
C SER A 152 13.22 1.99 2.40
N GLY A 153 13.68 1.88 1.15
CA GLY A 153 15.02 2.31 0.74
C GLY A 153 15.26 3.82 0.81
N LEU A 154 14.21 4.64 0.84
CA LEU A 154 14.31 6.10 0.95
C LEU A 154 14.34 6.59 2.40
N LEU A 155 14.10 5.72 3.39
CA LEU A 155 14.27 6.08 4.79
C LEU A 155 15.75 6.28 5.12
N THR A 156 16.02 7.34 5.87
CA THR A 156 17.38 7.58 6.39
C THR A 156 17.79 6.45 7.35
N ALA A 157 19.08 6.15 7.41
CA ALA A 157 19.57 5.13 8.32
C ALA A 157 19.28 5.46 9.81
N PRO A 158 19.41 6.73 10.27
CA PRO A 158 19.06 7.11 11.63
C PRO A 158 17.58 6.87 11.97
N LEU A 159 16.64 7.23 11.07
CA LEU A 159 15.22 6.98 11.31
C LEU A 159 14.91 5.48 11.36
N ARG A 160 15.45 4.72 10.42
CA ARG A 160 15.24 3.26 10.37
C ARG A 160 15.74 2.55 11.63
N ALA A 161 16.89 2.96 12.18
CA ALA A 161 17.47 2.36 13.38
C ALA A 161 16.62 2.56 14.66
N ARG A 162 15.72 3.53 14.66
CA ARG A 162 14.84 3.84 15.79
C ARG A 162 13.57 2.99 15.86
N PHE A 163 13.30 2.23 14.82
CA PHE A 163 12.18 1.29 14.83
C PHE A 163 12.63 -0.07 15.41
N GLY A 164 12.16 -0.39 16.60
CA GLY A 164 12.42 -1.67 17.25
C GLY A 164 11.72 -2.85 16.58
N ILE A 165 10.58 -2.59 15.94
CA ILE A 165 9.79 -3.58 15.20
C ILE A 165 9.76 -3.18 13.73
N ASN A 166 10.17 -4.10 12.85
CA ASN A 166 10.20 -3.86 11.40
C ASN A 166 9.50 -5.01 10.67
N MET A 167 8.39 -4.69 9.96
CA MET A 167 7.51 -5.67 9.32
C MET A 167 7.35 -5.36 7.83
N HIS A 168 7.72 -6.35 7.00
CA HIS A 168 7.54 -6.30 5.55
C HIS A 168 6.24 -7.00 5.17
N LEU A 169 5.28 -6.24 4.65
CA LEU A 169 4.03 -6.78 4.12
C LEU A 169 4.22 -7.22 2.69
N GLU A 170 3.73 -8.41 2.39
CA GLU A 170 3.80 -9.03 1.07
C GLU A 170 2.43 -9.05 0.38
N TYR A 171 2.43 -9.27 -0.93
CA TYR A 171 1.19 -9.48 -1.67
C TYR A 171 0.45 -10.71 -1.15
N TYR A 172 -0.86 -10.65 -1.24
CA TYR A 172 -1.75 -11.71 -0.79
C TYR A 172 -1.94 -12.76 -1.89
N ASP A 173 -2.00 -14.03 -1.51
CA ASP A 173 -2.43 -15.07 -2.40
C ASP A 173 -3.94 -14.99 -2.73
N ALA A 174 -4.35 -15.59 -3.85
CA ALA A 174 -5.73 -15.55 -4.31
C ALA A 174 -6.72 -16.17 -3.31
N LYS A 175 -6.32 -17.20 -2.55
CA LYS A 175 -7.19 -17.84 -1.54
C LYS A 175 -7.48 -16.90 -0.37
N THR A 176 -6.47 -16.17 0.07
CA THR A 176 -6.62 -15.17 1.14
C THR A 176 -7.49 -14.01 0.68
N LEU A 177 -7.28 -13.51 -0.55
CA LEU A 177 -8.14 -12.47 -1.13
C LEU A 177 -9.58 -12.94 -1.32
N GLN A 178 -9.80 -14.18 -1.72
CA GLN A 178 -11.14 -14.77 -1.80
C GLN A 178 -11.87 -14.71 -0.45
N LYS A 179 -11.20 -15.06 0.64
CA LYS A 179 -11.77 -14.95 2.00
C LYS A 179 -12.12 -13.50 2.35
N ILE A 180 -11.25 -12.54 2.00
CA ILE A 180 -11.49 -11.11 2.20
C ILE A 180 -12.72 -10.66 1.40
N ILE A 181 -12.86 -11.07 0.14
CA ILE A 181 -14.00 -10.74 -0.72
C ILE A 181 -15.29 -11.30 -0.15
N LEU A 182 -15.32 -12.57 0.26
CA LEU A 182 -16.51 -13.20 0.84
C LEU A 182 -16.92 -12.51 2.15
N ARG A 183 -15.96 -12.19 3.02
CA ARG A 183 -16.21 -11.41 4.24
C ARG A 183 -16.79 -10.03 3.91
N SER A 184 -16.18 -9.33 2.95
CA SER A 184 -16.61 -8.00 2.52
C SER A 184 -18.01 -8.03 1.89
N ALA A 185 -18.31 -9.03 1.07
CA ALA A 185 -19.63 -9.25 0.49
C ALA A 185 -20.70 -9.46 1.59
N GLY A 186 -20.37 -10.25 2.63
CA GLY A 186 -21.22 -10.45 3.79
C GLY A 186 -21.52 -9.14 4.55
N ILE A 187 -20.50 -8.31 4.79
CA ILE A 187 -20.66 -6.99 5.44
C ILE A 187 -21.53 -6.06 4.58
N LEU A 188 -21.38 -6.11 3.26
CA LEU A 188 -22.18 -5.33 2.32
C LEU A 188 -23.60 -5.89 2.12
N GLY A 189 -23.92 -7.04 2.71
CA GLY A 189 -25.22 -7.69 2.57
C GLY A 189 -25.51 -8.21 1.16
N ILE A 190 -24.47 -8.60 0.41
CA ILE A 190 -24.59 -9.02 -0.99
C ILE A 190 -24.27 -10.51 -1.11
N PRO A 191 -25.18 -11.35 -1.61
CA PRO A 191 -24.87 -12.73 -1.91
C PRO A 191 -23.77 -12.82 -2.97
N CYS A 192 -22.70 -13.55 -2.67
CA CYS A 192 -21.56 -13.76 -3.56
C CYS A 192 -21.20 -15.24 -3.59
N ASP A 193 -21.14 -15.82 -4.79
CA ASP A 193 -20.72 -17.20 -4.98
C ASP A 193 -19.23 -17.34 -4.72
N VAL A 194 -18.84 -18.50 -4.17
CA VAL A 194 -17.44 -18.79 -3.84
C VAL A 194 -16.55 -18.70 -5.07
N ASP A 195 -17.02 -19.21 -6.20
CA ASP A 195 -16.28 -19.20 -7.47
C ASP A 195 -16.18 -17.79 -8.06
N ALA A 196 -17.23 -16.97 -7.89
CA ALA A 196 -17.19 -15.56 -8.28
C ALA A 196 -16.18 -14.78 -7.44
N ALA A 197 -16.12 -15.04 -6.14
CA ALA A 197 -15.13 -14.45 -5.25
C ALA A 197 -13.71 -14.88 -5.64
N ALA A 198 -13.51 -16.13 -6.06
CA ALA A 198 -12.21 -16.63 -6.56
C ALA A 198 -11.79 -15.91 -7.84
N GLU A 199 -12.72 -15.68 -8.78
CA GLU A 199 -12.47 -14.96 -10.03
C GLU A 199 -12.06 -13.50 -9.77
N ILE A 200 -12.78 -12.80 -8.89
CA ILE A 200 -12.40 -11.44 -8.48
C ILE A 200 -11.05 -11.42 -7.78
N ALA A 201 -10.79 -12.39 -6.88
CA ALA A 201 -9.53 -12.51 -6.16
C ALA A 201 -8.33 -12.70 -7.10
N GLY A 202 -8.48 -13.57 -8.11
CA GLY A 202 -7.45 -13.83 -9.11
C GLY A 202 -7.03 -12.59 -9.91
N ARG A 203 -7.95 -11.62 -10.07
CA ARG A 203 -7.69 -10.36 -10.79
C ARG A 203 -7.41 -9.16 -9.87
N SER A 204 -7.25 -9.39 -8.57
CA SER A 204 -7.07 -8.32 -7.55
C SER A 204 -5.63 -7.91 -7.30
N ARG A 205 -4.68 -8.31 -8.15
CA ARG A 205 -3.28 -7.88 -8.10
C ARG A 205 -2.63 -8.11 -6.73
N GLY A 206 -3.02 -9.16 -6.02
CA GLY A 206 -2.47 -9.47 -4.70
C GLY A 206 -2.80 -8.45 -3.60
N THR A 207 -3.75 -7.53 -3.79
CA THR A 207 -4.02 -6.47 -2.82
C THR A 207 -5.48 -6.41 -2.35
N PRO A 208 -5.73 -6.36 -1.02
CA PRO A 208 -7.08 -6.22 -0.47
C PRO A 208 -7.81 -4.95 -0.94
N ARG A 209 -7.09 -3.86 -1.16
CA ARG A 209 -7.68 -2.60 -1.65
C ARG A 209 -8.33 -2.79 -3.02
N ILE A 210 -7.60 -3.43 -3.97
CA ILE A 210 -8.13 -3.70 -5.31
C ILE A 210 -9.25 -4.73 -5.23
N ALA A 211 -9.10 -5.79 -4.43
CA ALA A 211 -10.12 -6.80 -4.24
C ALA A 211 -11.48 -6.18 -3.81
N ASN A 212 -11.45 -5.29 -2.81
CA ASN A 212 -12.65 -4.59 -2.35
C ASN A 212 -13.19 -3.59 -3.38
N ALA A 213 -12.31 -2.91 -4.13
CA ALA A 213 -12.72 -2.01 -5.20
C ALA A 213 -13.42 -2.78 -6.33
N LEU A 214 -12.86 -3.91 -6.76
CA LEU A 214 -13.48 -4.77 -7.77
C LEU A 214 -14.80 -5.36 -7.28
N LEU A 215 -14.87 -5.84 -6.04
CA LEU A 215 -16.10 -6.35 -5.45
C LEU A 215 -17.23 -5.31 -5.54
N ARG A 216 -16.95 -4.04 -5.23
CA ARG A 216 -17.95 -2.97 -5.34
C ARG A 216 -18.41 -2.75 -6.78
N ARG A 217 -17.50 -2.76 -7.73
CA ARG A 217 -17.89 -2.61 -9.16
C ARG A 217 -18.70 -3.82 -9.64
N VAL A 218 -18.29 -5.03 -9.31
CA VAL A 218 -19.04 -6.26 -9.64
C VAL A 218 -20.42 -6.25 -9.00
N ARG A 219 -20.55 -5.75 -7.75
CA ARG A 219 -21.83 -5.52 -7.10
C ARG A 219 -22.77 -4.65 -7.94
N ASP A 220 -22.26 -3.51 -8.44
CA ASP A 220 -23.04 -2.59 -9.23
C ASP A 220 -23.60 -3.30 -10.49
N PHE A 221 -22.79 -4.13 -11.14
CA PHE A 221 -23.24 -4.97 -12.26
C PHE A 221 -24.26 -6.03 -11.83
N ALA A 222 -24.09 -6.66 -10.68
CA ALA A 222 -25.03 -7.64 -10.16
C ALA A 222 -26.41 -7.04 -9.88
N GLN A 223 -26.44 -5.80 -9.39
CA GLN A 223 -27.69 -5.07 -9.12
C GLN A 223 -28.40 -4.61 -10.39
N VAL A 224 -27.67 -4.15 -11.39
CA VAL A 224 -28.25 -3.56 -12.61
C VAL A 224 -28.50 -4.58 -13.72
N LYS A 225 -27.57 -5.53 -13.91
CA LYS A 225 -27.60 -6.51 -15.01
C LYS A 225 -27.90 -7.94 -14.54
N GLY A 226 -28.02 -8.17 -13.24
CA GLY A 226 -28.25 -9.47 -12.64
C GLY A 226 -29.44 -9.47 -11.68
N SER A 227 -29.48 -10.49 -10.83
CA SER A 227 -30.52 -10.68 -9.79
C SER A 227 -30.14 -10.10 -8.42
N GLY A 228 -29.09 -9.28 -8.33
CA GLY A 228 -28.52 -8.79 -7.08
C GLY A 228 -27.54 -9.78 -6.41
N ARG A 229 -27.28 -10.94 -7.04
CA ARG A 229 -26.30 -11.94 -6.62
C ARG A 229 -25.06 -11.89 -7.49
N ILE A 230 -23.89 -11.95 -6.88
CA ILE A 230 -22.62 -12.00 -7.60
C ILE A 230 -22.34 -13.46 -7.98
N THR A 231 -22.55 -13.79 -9.25
CA THR A 231 -22.20 -15.07 -9.87
C THR A 231 -20.92 -14.93 -10.69
N VAL A 232 -20.28 -16.04 -11.06
CA VAL A 232 -19.10 -16.02 -11.94
C VAL A 232 -19.38 -15.32 -13.26
N THR A 233 -20.56 -15.53 -13.84
CA THR A 233 -20.96 -14.88 -15.09
C THR A 233 -21.02 -13.38 -14.95
N ILE A 234 -21.65 -12.87 -13.89
CA ILE A 234 -21.71 -11.42 -13.62
C ILE A 234 -20.32 -10.85 -13.31
N ALA A 235 -19.51 -11.59 -12.55
CA ALA A 235 -18.13 -11.18 -12.25
C ALA A 235 -17.32 -11.00 -13.54
N ASN A 236 -17.38 -11.96 -14.46
CA ASN A 236 -16.67 -11.88 -15.74
C ASN A 236 -17.17 -10.72 -16.61
N ILE A 237 -18.49 -10.53 -16.73
CA ILE A 237 -19.07 -9.41 -17.48
C ILE A 237 -18.57 -8.07 -16.91
N ALA A 238 -18.53 -7.93 -15.59
CA ALA A 238 -18.08 -6.71 -14.94
C ALA A 238 -16.60 -6.47 -15.16
N LEU A 239 -15.75 -7.50 -14.97
CA LEU A 239 -14.29 -7.41 -15.11
C LEU A 239 -13.88 -7.12 -16.57
N GLU A 240 -14.57 -7.72 -17.56
CA GLU A 240 -14.40 -7.38 -18.97
C GLU A 240 -14.77 -5.92 -19.26
N ALA A 241 -15.91 -5.47 -18.75
CA ALA A 241 -16.35 -4.08 -18.93
C ALA A 241 -15.39 -3.05 -18.29
N LEU A 242 -14.62 -3.47 -17.29
CA LEU A 242 -13.57 -2.68 -16.64
C LEU A 242 -12.20 -2.81 -17.31
N ASN A 243 -12.10 -3.53 -18.44
CA ASN A 243 -10.86 -3.83 -19.14
C ASN A 243 -9.79 -4.51 -18.26
N ILE A 244 -10.23 -5.36 -17.32
CA ILE A 244 -9.35 -6.13 -16.45
C ILE A 244 -9.28 -7.56 -16.99
N ASP A 245 -8.10 -7.94 -17.43
CA ASP A 245 -7.89 -9.26 -18.03
C ASP A 245 -7.74 -10.39 -16.98
N LYS A 246 -7.53 -11.62 -17.47
CA LYS A 246 -7.41 -12.81 -16.61
C LYS A 246 -6.20 -12.79 -15.65
N TYR A 247 -5.21 -11.94 -15.89
CA TYR A 247 -4.04 -11.77 -15.03
C TYR A 247 -4.19 -10.56 -14.09
N GLY A 248 -5.31 -9.84 -14.18
CA GLY A 248 -5.53 -8.61 -13.41
C GLY A 248 -4.82 -7.39 -14.00
N LEU A 249 -4.33 -7.45 -15.23
CA LEU A 249 -3.78 -6.30 -15.93
C LEU A 249 -4.92 -5.41 -16.42
N ASP A 250 -4.79 -4.12 -16.17
CA ASP A 250 -5.69 -3.09 -16.66
C ASP A 250 -5.22 -2.49 -18.00
N GLU A 251 -5.95 -1.51 -18.49
CA GLU A 251 -5.62 -0.83 -19.75
C GLU A 251 -4.23 -0.18 -19.72
N ILE A 252 -3.84 0.42 -18.60
CA ILE A 252 -2.54 1.10 -18.48
C ILE A 252 -1.39 0.09 -18.44
N ASP A 253 -1.54 -1.02 -17.71
CA ASP A 253 -0.57 -2.11 -17.72
C ASP A 253 -0.31 -2.59 -19.15
N ASN A 254 -1.38 -2.88 -19.88
CA ASN A 254 -1.29 -3.34 -21.26
C ASN A 254 -0.68 -2.28 -22.20
N ARG A 255 -0.99 -1.00 -21.98
CA ARG A 255 -0.35 0.11 -22.72
C ARG A 255 1.14 0.24 -22.40
N ILE A 256 1.57 0.02 -21.15
CA ILE A 256 2.99 -0.01 -20.77
C ILE A 256 3.72 -1.11 -21.55
N LEU A 257 3.23 -2.34 -21.46
CA LEU A 257 3.85 -3.49 -22.16
C LEU A 257 3.86 -3.29 -23.67
N THR A 258 2.75 -2.87 -24.25
CA THR A 258 2.62 -2.60 -25.71
C THR A 258 3.58 -1.52 -26.14
N THR A 259 3.69 -0.42 -25.39
CA THR A 259 4.59 0.69 -25.71
C THR A 259 6.05 0.24 -25.70
N ILE A 260 6.46 -0.57 -24.72
CA ILE A 260 7.84 -1.08 -24.67
C ILE A 260 8.11 -2.03 -25.84
N ILE A 261 7.17 -2.87 -26.22
CA ILE A 261 7.31 -3.78 -27.36
C ILE A 261 7.38 -3.01 -28.67
N ASP A 262 6.38 -2.17 -28.94
CA ASP A 262 6.20 -1.57 -30.28
C ASP A 262 7.16 -0.41 -30.56
N LYS A 263 7.37 0.44 -29.55
CA LYS A 263 8.20 1.64 -29.76
C LYS A 263 9.67 1.41 -29.40
N PHE A 264 9.96 0.44 -28.51
CA PHE A 264 11.31 0.24 -27.99
C PHE A 264 11.82 -1.20 -28.17
N LYS A 265 11.24 -1.97 -29.09
CA LYS A 265 11.68 -3.34 -29.46
C LYS A 265 11.83 -4.28 -28.24
N GLY A 266 10.98 -4.11 -27.23
CA GLY A 266 11.00 -4.91 -25.98
C GLY A 266 11.94 -4.38 -24.90
N GLY A 267 12.63 -3.28 -25.11
CA GLY A 267 13.58 -2.66 -24.16
C GLY A 267 15.05 -3.04 -24.40
N PRO A 268 15.98 -2.59 -23.53
CA PRO A 268 15.73 -1.82 -22.31
C PRO A 268 15.38 -0.33 -22.57
N VAL A 269 14.45 0.21 -21.80
CA VAL A 269 13.99 1.60 -21.91
C VAL A 269 13.86 2.25 -20.52
N GLY A 270 14.26 3.52 -20.42
CA GLY A 270 14.18 4.28 -19.17
C GLY A 270 12.74 4.61 -18.77
N ILE A 271 12.47 4.67 -17.44
CA ILE A 271 11.12 4.96 -16.92
C ILE A 271 10.56 6.30 -17.41
N GLY A 272 11.40 7.35 -17.48
CA GLY A 272 10.98 8.67 -17.97
C GLY A 272 10.56 8.64 -19.45
N THR A 273 11.22 7.81 -20.27
CA THR A 273 10.86 7.62 -21.69
C THR A 273 9.51 6.91 -21.83
N ILE A 274 9.26 5.89 -21.00
CA ILE A 274 7.97 5.18 -20.94
C ILE A 274 6.87 6.17 -20.53
N ALA A 275 7.10 6.91 -19.45
CA ALA A 275 6.17 7.89 -18.90
C ALA A 275 5.78 8.95 -19.94
N THR A 276 6.76 9.53 -20.64
CA THR A 276 6.53 10.49 -21.73
C THR A 276 5.71 9.86 -22.87
N ALA A 277 6.03 8.62 -23.26
CA ALA A 277 5.33 7.93 -24.34
C ALA A 277 3.87 7.59 -24.03
N LEU A 278 3.53 7.49 -22.74
CA LEU A 278 2.17 7.19 -22.22
C LEU A 278 1.41 8.44 -21.78
N SER A 279 2.09 9.60 -21.70
CA SER A 279 1.56 10.83 -21.07
C SER A 279 1.17 10.61 -19.60
N GLU A 280 2.00 9.85 -18.86
CA GLU A 280 1.83 9.52 -17.44
C GLU A 280 3.00 10.07 -16.62
N ASP A 281 2.81 10.16 -15.30
CA ASP A 281 3.89 10.47 -14.36
C ASP A 281 4.80 9.27 -14.13
N ALA A 282 6.13 9.50 -14.17
CA ALA A 282 7.11 8.43 -14.00
C ALA A 282 7.02 7.76 -12.61
N GLY A 283 6.75 8.55 -11.57
CA GLY A 283 6.55 8.04 -10.21
C GLY A 283 5.31 7.16 -10.10
N THR A 284 4.22 7.54 -10.80
CA THR A 284 3.00 6.71 -10.86
C THR A 284 3.28 5.36 -11.51
N ILE A 285 4.03 5.33 -12.62
CA ILE A 285 4.39 4.05 -13.25
C ILE A 285 5.26 3.21 -12.30
N GLU A 286 6.26 3.82 -11.67
CA GLU A 286 7.21 3.13 -10.78
C GLU A 286 6.55 2.60 -9.50
N ASP A 287 5.57 3.32 -8.93
CA ASP A 287 4.97 2.98 -7.65
C ASP A 287 3.72 2.11 -7.76
N VAL A 288 2.96 2.26 -8.84
CA VAL A 288 1.64 1.63 -8.97
C VAL A 288 1.64 0.44 -9.93
N TYR A 289 2.26 0.58 -11.11
CA TYR A 289 2.17 -0.42 -12.18
C TYR A 289 3.38 -1.34 -12.22
N GLU A 290 4.60 -0.80 -12.19
CA GLU A 290 5.84 -1.57 -12.33
C GLU A 290 5.97 -2.71 -11.30
N PRO A 291 5.67 -2.52 -9.99
CA PRO A 291 5.86 -3.58 -9.00
C PRO A 291 5.04 -4.83 -9.31
N PHE A 292 3.79 -4.66 -9.73
CA PHE A 292 2.93 -5.77 -10.10
C PHE A 292 3.39 -6.45 -11.40
N LEU A 293 3.74 -5.68 -12.42
CA LEU A 293 4.24 -6.22 -13.69
C LEU A 293 5.54 -7.01 -13.51
N ILE A 294 6.42 -6.58 -12.59
CA ILE A 294 7.65 -7.31 -12.26
C ILE A 294 7.33 -8.59 -11.49
N GLN A 295 6.44 -8.53 -10.50
CA GLN A 295 6.06 -9.68 -9.69
C GLN A 295 5.43 -10.78 -10.53
N GLU A 296 4.52 -10.42 -11.42
CA GLU A 296 3.86 -11.36 -12.34
C GLU A 296 4.78 -11.80 -13.49
N GLY A 297 5.99 -11.27 -13.55
CA GLY A 297 6.99 -11.66 -14.53
C GLY A 297 6.79 -11.11 -15.94
N PHE A 298 5.96 -10.08 -16.12
CA PHE A 298 5.78 -9.40 -17.42
C PHE A 298 6.91 -8.42 -17.75
N LEU A 299 7.53 -7.85 -16.71
CA LEU A 299 8.56 -6.81 -16.83
C LEU A 299 9.82 -7.20 -16.04
N LYS A 300 10.98 -6.78 -16.51
CA LYS A 300 12.27 -6.87 -15.79
C LYS A 300 12.87 -5.49 -15.62
N ARG A 301 13.45 -5.25 -14.45
CA ARG A 301 14.27 -4.06 -14.18
C ARG A 301 15.75 -4.41 -14.39
N THR A 302 16.42 -3.69 -15.28
CA THR A 302 17.85 -3.87 -15.57
C THR A 302 18.60 -2.55 -15.30
N PRO A 303 19.94 -2.56 -15.19
CA PRO A 303 20.73 -1.32 -15.04
C PRO A 303 20.52 -0.32 -16.17
N ARG A 304 20.12 -0.78 -17.36
CA ARG A 304 19.88 0.07 -18.55
C ARG A 304 18.43 0.50 -18.70
N GLY A 305 17.51 -0.04 -17.90
CA GLY A 305 16.08 0.29 -17.98
C GLY A 305 15.18 -0.93 -17.85
N ARG A 306 13.95 -0.81 -18.32
CA ARG A 306 12.89 -1.80 -18.25
C ARG A 306 12.85 -2.62 -19.53
N GLU A 307 12.72 -3.93 -19.39
CA GLU A 307 12.57 -4.89 -20.50
C GLU A 307 11.33 -5.75 -20.28
N VAL A 308 10.57 -5.99 -21.34
CA VAL A 308 9.47 -6.96 -21.30
C VAL A 308 10.01 -8.38 -21.41
N THR A 309 9.27 -9.33 -20.83
CA THR A 309 9.61 -10.74 -20.86
C THR A 309 8.87 -11.46 -21.99
N ASP A 310 9.25 -12.73 -22.24
CA ASP A 310 8.52 -13.58 -23.19
C ASP A 310 7.06 -13.80 -22.79
N LEU A 311 6.76 -13.74 -21.47
CA LEU A 311 5.40 -13.82 -20.96
C LEU A 311 4.56 -12.62 -21.46
N ALA A 312 5.12 -11.41 -21.46
CA ALA A 312 4.44 -10.22 -21.99
C ALA A 312 4.14 -10.35 -23.48
N TYR A 313 5.08 -10.84 -24.28
CA TYR A 313 4.85 -11.10 -25.70
C TYR A 313 3.72 -12.12 -25.92
N LYS A 314 3.74 -13.24 -25.19
CA LYS A 314 2.67 -14.26 -25.27
C LYS A 314 1.31 -13.71 -24.85
N HIS A 315 1.29 -12.91 -23.78
CA HIS A 315 0.08 -12.29 -23.29
C HIS A 315 -0.59 -11.38 -24.32
N LEU A 316 0.21 -10.58 -25.02
CA LEU A 316 -0.26 -9.67 -26.07
C LEU A 316 -0.44 -10.34 -27.43
N GLY A 317 -0.27 -11.68 -27.53
CA GLY A 317 -0.39 -12.43 -28.78
C GLY A 317 0.70 -12.11 -29.81
N ARG A 318 1.89 -11.71 -29.35
CA ARG A 318 3.02 -11.28 -30.19
C ARG A 318 4.19 -12.24 -30.10
N SER A 319 5.03 -12.25 -31.14
CA SER A 319 6.27 -13.03 -31.19
C SER A 319 7.48 -12.11 -31.02
N ARG A 320 8.39 -12.46 -30.11
CA ARG A 320 9.66 -11.73 -29.90
C ARG A 320 10.57 -11.78 -31.13
N TYR A 321 10.44 -12.84 -31.94
CA TYR A 321 11.31 -13.09 -33.11
C TYR A 321 10.78 -12.42 -34.40
N ALA A 322 9.53 -11.98 -34.45
CA ALA A 322 8.98 -11.32 -35.62
C ALA A 322 9.59 -9.94 -35.89
N SER A 323 10.17 -9.29 -34.85
CA SER A 323 10.86 -8.01 -35.00
C SER A 323 12.34 -8.12 -35.41
N MET A 324 12.93 -9.30 -35.39
CA MET A 324 14.33 -9.54 -35.81
C MET A 324 14.46 -10.02 -37.27
N SER A 325 13.37 -10.41 -37.92
CA SER A 325 13.40 -10.90 -39.30
C SER A 325 13.22 -9.81 -40.38
N GLY A 326 13.04 -8.55 -39.97
CA GLY A 326 12.90 -7.41 -40.89
C GLY A 326 14.22 -6.77 -41.39
N ASP A 327 15.36 -7.03 -40.73
CA ASP A 327 16.62 -6.33 -41.00
C ASP A 327 17.69 -7.21 -41.70
N LEU A 328 17.33 -8.35 -42.29
CA LEU A 328 18.32 -9.22 -42.98
C LEU A 328 18.33 -9.14 -44.50
N PHE A 329 17.46 -8.32 -45.12
CA PHE A 329 17.43 -8.11 -46.55
C PHE A 329 16.98 -6.66 -46.92
N GLU A 330 17.76 -5.66 -46.59
CA GLU A 330 17.88 -4.39 -47.33
C GLU A 330 19.32 -3.96 -47.39
#